data_b805bd2deec36f0f57af1698d8231117
#
_entry.id   b805bd2deec36f0f57af1698d8231117
#
_cell.length_a   1.000
_cell.length_b   1.000
_cell.length_c   1.000
_cell.angle_alpha   90.00
_cell.angle_beta   90.00
_cell.angle_gamma   90.00
#
_symmetry.space_group_name_H-M   'P 1'
#
loop_
_entity.id
_entity.type
_entity.pdbx_description
1 polymer ?
#
loop_
_entity_poly.entity_id
_entity_poly.type
_entity_poly.pdbx_seq_one_letter_code
_entity_poly.pdbx_strand_id
1 'polypeptide(L)'
;MLRARCHLLSAAPASGGHPLPRYMITCRLILPQQQAEEKNRERRTMSNAGHIAEDRAPGGARPPSQLRQLAAASIGNAVEWYDWYAYSFLAVYFAGQVFPEGAGNSLVPLLSTFAVFAVGFFMRPVGGLLMGAIADRRGRRTALTLTILLMGGGSLLVALTPTYATTGLLAPLVLVIARLVQGLSVGGEFAASTTFLVESAGPGRRGLFSSFQYVSTTAGQLLASGTAALLAALLTEQQMGQWGWRVAFLFGALLSLLGLWIRRGAQETLHSAETPDAKQQAADRPGLFEALRRHPRQSLLICGITAGGTIAYYTWTTYLPTYAQVNAGFDKGDSLTVGTLSLVFFALLQPLGGMLSDRIGRKPLLLGFSLGFAVLAVPLLHLVTDAFVSLLLVQCAGMVLLTGYTSVAAAVNAEVFPARVRAAGIGFPYSLTVALFGGTAPYVGTWFKQAGHAGLFPWYVAALCLVSFFVYLTLPETARQKLDK
;
A
#
# COMPACT_ATOMS: atom_id res chain seq x y z
N MET A 1 49.04 22.02 30.65
CA MET A 1 48.87 20.59 30.28
C MET A 1 48.96 20.48 28.78
N LEU A 2 50.03 19.86 28.26
CA LEU A 2 50.24 19.60 26.84
C LEU A 2 49.42 18.36 26.43
N ARG A 3 48.52 18.48 25.42
CA ARG A 3 47.85 17.36 24.81
C ARG A 3 48.45 17.09 23.42
N ALA A 4 48.91 15.87 23.19
CA ALA A 4 49.36 15.39 21.88
C ALA A 4 48.22 14.68 21.16
N ARG A 5 47.93 15.02 19.91
CA ARG A 5 47.06 14.21 19.00
C ARG A 5 47.96 13.38 18.09
N CYS A 6 47.79 12.07 18.12
CA CYS A 6 48.45 11.16 17.21
C CYS A 6 47.48 10.71 16.11
N HIS A 7 47.85 10.85 14.84
CA HIS A 7 47.10 10.35 13.68
C HIS A 7 47.85 9.18 13.06
N LEU A 8 47.13 8.08 12.79
CA LEU A 8 47.62 6.96 12.00
C LEU A 8 47.37 7.27 10.51
N LEU A 9 48.43 7.43 9.73
CA LEU A 9 48.40 7.54 8.30
C LEU A 9 48.85 6.20 7.69
N SER A 10 48.01 5.57 6.84
CA SER A 10 48.34 4.41 6.05
C SER A 10 49.19 4.85 4.85
N ALA A 11 50.41 4.37 4.73
CA ALA A 11 51.21 4.56 3.55
C ALA A 11 50.90 3.44 2.52
N ALA A 12 50.75 3.80 1.26
CA ALA A 12 50.53 2.87 0.13
C ALA A 12 51.76 1.95 -0.06
N PRO A 13 51.56 0.69 -0.48
CA PRO A 13 52.65 -0.24 -0.66
C PRO A 13 53.45 0.07 -1.95
N ALA A 14 54.77 0.19 -1.79
CA ALA A 14 55.68 0.13 -2.92
C ALA A 14 55.92 -1.34 -3.30
N SER A 15 55.97 -1.62 -4.58
CA SER A 15 56.14 -2.92 -5.22
C SER A 15 57.42 -3.63 -4.80
N GLY A 16 57.30 -4.88 -4.29
CA GLY A 16 58.38 -5.84 -4.23
C GLY A 16 58.76 -6.31 -2.81
N GLY A 17 58.39 -7.58 -2.45
CA GLY A 17 59.04 -8.39 -1.39
C GLY A 17 58.56 -8.12 0.03
N HIS A 18 58.01 -9.17 0.68
CA HIS A 18 57.64 -9.14 2.11
C HIS A 18 58.70 -8.48 3.02
N PRO A 19 58.41 -7.61 3.97
CA PRO A 19 57.80 -7.93 5.25
C PRO A 19 56.81 -6.87 5.82
N LEU A 20 56.21 -7.12 6.95
CA LEU A 20 55.23 -6.44 7.79
C LEU A 20 55.12 -4.89 7.65
N PRO A 21 53.91 -4.31 7.67
CA PRO A 21 53.73 -2.87 7.54
C PRO A 21 54.31 -2.11 8.75
N ARG A 22 55.30 -1.25 8.52
CA ARG A 22 55.79 -0.31 9.48
C ARG A 22 54.80 0.86 9.58
N TYR A 23 54.11 0.98 10.70
CA TYR A 23 53.33 2.17 11.04
C TYR A 23 54.26 3.29 11.54
N MET A 24 54.28 4.39 10.85
CA MET A 24 54.96 5.60 11.30
C MET A 24 54.00 6.45 12.11
N ILE A 25 54.23 6.57 13.42
CA ILE A 25 53.46 7.43 14.32
C ILE A 25 54.15 8.80 14.35
N THR A 26 53.55 9.79 13.72
CA THR A 26 54.03 11.19 13.85
C THR A 26 53.19 11.90 14.93
N CYS A 27 53.86 12.19 16.04
CA CYS A 27 53.29 13.07 17.09
C CYS A 27 53.71 14.49 16.82
N ARG A 28 52.75 15.37 16.56
CA ARG A 28 53.00 16.83 16.46
C ARG A 28 52.62 17.49 17.79
N LEU A 29 53.58 18.11 18.43
CA LEU A 29 53.37 18.95 19.61
C LEU A 29 52.75 20.27 19.16
N ILE A 30 51.53 20.56 19.63
CA ILE A 30 50.83 21.81 19.36
C ILE A 30 51.12 22.79 20.53
N LEU A 31 51.75 23.90 20.21
CA LEU A 31 52.05 24.95 21.19
C LEU A 31 50.76 25.68 21.63
N PRO A 32 50.68 26.19 22.87
CA PRO A 32 49.46 26.84 23.39
C PRO A 32 48.92 27.99 22.54
N GLN A 33 49.79 28.71 21.81
CA GLN A 33 49.36 29.76 20.89
C GLN A 33 48.58 29.24 19.66
N GLN A 34 48.93 28.08 19.10
CA GLN A 34 48.22 27.46 17.99
C GLN A 34 46.84 26.96 18.40
N GLN A 35 46.67 26.50 19.65
CA GLN A 35 45.34 26.11 20.16
C GLN A 35 44.42 27.32 20.36
N ALA A 36 44.97 28.48 20.71
CA ALA A 36 44.19 29.71 20.83
C ALA A 36 43.73 30.26 19.46
N GLU A 37 44.58 30.13 18.44
CA GLU A 37 44.22 30.52 17.06
C GLU A 37 43.21 29.57 16.42
N GLU A 38 43.32 28.25 16.63
CA GLU A 38 42.36 27.24 16.11
C GLU A 38 40.98 27.46 16.78
N LYS A 39 40.94 27.70 18.07
CA LYS A 39 39.69 27.99 18.81
C LYS A 39 39.05 29.32 18.42
N ASN A 40 39.85 30.32 18.06
CA ASN A 40 39.35 31.59 17.51
C ASN A 40 38.88 31.47 16.08
N ARG A 41 39.47 30.58 15.26
CA ARG A 41 39.03 30.25 13.93
C ARG A 41 37.71 29.51 13.95
N GLU A 42 37.53 28.52 14.83
CA GLU A 42 36.25 27.82 15.05
C GLU A 42 35.15 28.77 15.56
N ARG A 43 35.47 29.71 16.46
CA ARG A 43 34.50 30.72 16.90
C ARG A 43 34.11 31.71 15.80
N ARG A 44 35.03 32.10 14.91
CA ARG A 44 34.72 32.94 13.75
C ARG A 44 33.90 32.22 12.69
N THR A 45 34.15 30.92 12.47
CA THR A 45 33.31 30.10 11.56
C THR A 45 31.92 29.88 12.13
N MET A 46 31.75 29.66 13.43
CA MET A 46 30.43 29.57 14.06
C MET A 46 29.71 30.94 14.13
N SER A 47 30.42 32.07 14.32
CA SER A 47 29.81 33.40 14.25
C SER A 47 29.38 33.78 12.84
N ASN A 48 30.17 33.46 11.82
CA ASN A 48 29.76 33.64 10.41
C ASN A 48 28.64 32.74 9.99
N ALA A 49 28.55 31.49 10.47
CA ALA A 49 27.43 30.61 10.24
C ALA A 49 26.13 31.14 10.88
N GLY A 50 26.22 31.81 12.00
CA GLY A 50 25.09 32.49 12.66
C GLY A 50 24.57 33.71 11.89
N HIS A 51 25.45 34.49 11.26
CA HIS A 51 25.05 35.66 10.45
C HIS A 51 24.54 35.35 9.06
N ILE A 52 24.93 34.20 8.47
CA ILE A 52 24.37 33.74 7.18
C ILE A 52 22.94 33.19 7.35
N ALA A 53 22.52 32.85 8.57
CA ALA A 53 21.17 32.36 8.86
C ALA A 53 20.09 33.44 8.97
N GLU A 54 20.47 34.75 8.95
CA GLU A 54 19.52 35.87 9.13
C GLU A 54 19.21 36.65 7.86
N ASP A 55 19.76 36.29 6.70
CA ASP A 55 19.34 36.87 5.42
C ASP A 55 18.03 36.18 4.97
N ARG A 56 16.91 36.58 5.62
CA ARG A 56 15.56 36.19 5.28
C ARG A 56 15.21 36.77 3.90
N ALA A 57 15.23 35.90 2.88
CA ALA A 57 14.54 36.20 1.64
C ALA A 57 13.05 36.53 1.96
N PRO A 58 12.51 37.65 1.46
CA PRO A 58 11.12 38.01 1.73
C PRO A 58 10.22 37.06 0.93
N GLY A 59 9.44 36.26 1.63
CA GLY A 59 8.38 35.45 1.04
C GLY A 59 8.49 33.93 1.11
N GLY A 60 9.42 33.37 1.88
CA GLY A 60 9.52 31.92 2.11
C GLY A 60 8.31 31.38 2.88
N ALA A 61 7.35 30.75 2.20
CA ALA A 61 6.28 30.01 2.85
C ALA A 61 6.90 28.95 3.78
N ARG A 62 6.48 28.91 5.04
CA ARG A 62 6.91 27.91 6.03
C ARG A 62 6.66 26.51 5.42
N PRO A 63 7.62 25.57 5.54
CA PRO A 63 7.39 24.20 5.06
C PRO A 63 6.11 23.67 5.73
N PRO A 64 5.23 23.02 4.98
CA PRO A 64 3.97 22.50 5.53
C PRO A 64 4.29 21.55 6.69
N SER A 65 3.51 21.64 7.77
CA SER A 65 3.68 20.77 8.93
C SER A 65 3.64 19.31 8.48
N GLN A 66 4.42 18.44 9.13
CA GLN A 66 4.44 16.99 8.85
C GLN A 66 3.03 16.40 8.82
N LEU A 67 2.14 16.88 9.70
CA LEU A 67 0.74 16.47 9.74
C LEU A 67 -0.03 16.83 8.45
N ARG A 68 0.22 17.99 7.86
CA ARG A 68 -0.43 18.41 6.60
C ARG A 68 0.05 17.58 5.40
N GLN A 69 1.34 17.23 5.39
CA GLN A 69 1.88 16.33 4.34
C GLN A 69 1.32 14.93 4.46
N LEU A 70 1.23 14.38 5.69
CA LEU A 70 0.64 13.08 5.97
C LEU A 70 -0.85 13.05 5.58
N ALA A 71 -1.62 14.09 5.93
CA ALA A 71 -3.02 14.20 5.57
C ALA A 71 -3.23 14.26 4.05
N ALA A 72 -2.43 15.05 3.33
CA ALA A 72 -2.52 15.14 1.87
C ALA A 72 -2.21 13.80 1.17
N ALA A 73 -1.18 13.08 1.64
CA ALA A 73 -0.86 11.75 1.14
C ALA A 73 -1.97 10.74 1.44
N SER A 74 -2.54 10.76 2.66
CA SER A 74 -3.63 9.88 3.07
C SER A 74 -4.92 10.11 2.29
N ILE A 75 -5.28 11.37 2.01
CA ILE A 75 -6.46 11.71 1.20
C ILE A 75 -6.28 11.20 -0.23
N GLY A 76 -5.10 11.40 -0.83
CA GLY A 76 -4.81 10.89 -2.17
C GLY A 76 -4.96 9.37 -2.26
N ASN A 77 -4.39 8.64 -1.30
CA ASN A 77 -4.51 7.20 -1.20
C ASN A 77 -5.97 6.74 -1.01
N ALA A 78 -6.75 7.43 -0.17
CA ALA A 78 -8.16 7.09 0.05
C ALA A 78 -9.00 7.26 -1.24
N VAL A 79 -8.79 8.32 -2.01
CA VAL A 79 -9.49 8.56 -3.29
C VAL A 79 -9.14 7.47 -4.31
N GLU A 80 -7.87 7.06 -4.37
CA GLU A 80 -7.41 6.00 -5.26
C GLU A 80 -8.06 4.65 -4.93
N TRP A 81 -8.13 4.29 -3.64
CA TRP A 81 -8.72 3.03 -3.21
C TRP A 81 -10.25 3.00 -3.29
N TYR A 82 -10.92 4.16 -3.29
CA TYR A 82 -12.37 4.25 -3.45
C TYR A 82 -12.86 3.46 -4.68
N ASP A 83 -12.30 3.72 -5.86
CA ASP A 83 -12.74 3.12 -7.12
C ASP A 83 -12.54 1.59 -7.17
N TRP A 84 -11.44 1.12 -6.57
CA TRP A 84 -11.18 -0.31 -6.48
C TRP A 84 -12.24 -1.03 -5.66
N TYR A 85 -12.61 -0.46 -4.53
CA TYR A 85 -13.58 -1.11 -3.65
C TYR A 85 -15.03 -0.89 -4.09
N ALA A 86 -15.36 0.26 -4.63
CA ALA A 86 -16.68 0.52 -5.21
C ALA A 86 -17.04 -0.53 -6.27
N TYR A 87 -16.08 -0.93 -7.11
CA TYR A 87 -16.30 -1.99 -8.08
C TYR A 87 -16.66 -3.33 -7.44
N SER A 88 -15.91 -3.75 -6.44
CA SER A 88 -16.14 -5.04 -5.78
C SER A 88 -17.46 -5.06 -5.02
N PHE A 89 -17.77 -3.99 -4.27
CA PHE A 89 -19.02 -3.90 -3.50
C PHE A 89 -20.27 -3.81 -4.38
N LEU A 90 -20.15 -3.18 -5.54
CA LEU A 90 -21.27 -3.00 -6.48
C LEU A 90 -21.35 -4.10 -7.55
N ALA A 91 -20.39 -5.02 -7.60
CA ALA A 91 -20.33 -6.10 -8.60
C ALA A 91 -21.65 -6.87 -8.71
N VAL A 92 -22.29 -7.16 -7.58
CA VAL A 92 -23.57 -7.90 -7.52
C VAL A 92 -24.75 -7.17 -8.16
N TYR A 93 -24.66 -5.85 -8.34
CA TYR A 93 -25.72 -5.04 -8.95
C TYR A 93 -25.53 -4.87 -10.46
N PHE A 94 -24.29 -4.75 -10.95
CA PHE A 94 -24.06 -4.46 -12.36
C PHE A 94 -23.58 -5.66 -13.19
N ALA A 95 -23.16 -6.76 -12.55
CA ALA A 95 -22.62 -7.91 -13.28
C ALA A 95 -23.55 -8.43 -14.38
N GLY A 96 -24.82 -8.64 -14.08
CA GLY A 96 -25.83 -9.13 -15.03
C GLY A 96 -26.18 -8.12 -16.14
N GLN A 97 -25.86 -6.84 -15.96
CA GLN A 97 -26.08 -5.85 -17.01
C GLN A 97 -24.94 -5.77 -18.03
N VAL A 98 -23.71 -6.07 -17.59
CA VAL A 98 -22.51 -5.93 -18.42
C VAL A 98 -22.11 -7.27 -19.04
N PHE A 99 -22.38 -8.39 -18.38
CA PHE A 99 -22.05 -9.73 -18.87
C PHE A 99 -23.32 -10.55 -19.13
N PRO A 100 -23.34 -11.37 -20.20
CA PRO A 100 -24.49 -12.22 -20.49
C PRO A 100 -24.62 -13.33 -19.44
N GLU A 101 -25.85 -13.71 -19.15
CA GLU A 101 -26.13 -14.89 -18.35
C GLU A 101 -25.67 -16.14 -19.12
N GLY A 102 -24.89 -17.00 -18.48
CA GLY A 102 -24.55 -18.30 -19.02
C GLY A 102 -25.77 -19.23 -18.98
N ALA A 103 -25.88 -20.14 -19.92
CA ALA A 103 -26.97 -21.11 -19.97
C ALA A 103 -27.10 -21.89 -18.65
N GLY A 104 -28.10 -21.55 -17.85
CA GLY A 104 -28.43 -22.23 -16.58
C GLY A 104 -27.57 -21.88 -15.37
N ASN A 105 -26.69 -20.88 -15.43
CA ASN A 105 -25.85 -20.52 -14.28
C ASN A 105 -25.84 -19.01 -14.03
N SER A 106 -26.49 -18.56 -12.95
CA SER A 106 -26.62 -17.16 -12.54
C SER A 106 -25.32 -16.52 -12.03
N LEU A 107 -24.26 -17.30 -11.75
CA LEU A 107 -22.99 -16.78 -11.23
C LEU A 107 -21.98 -16.40 -12.33
N VAL A 108 -22.22 -16.74 -13.59
CA VAL A 108 -21.31 -16.40 -14.70
C VAL A 108 -21.05 -14.91 -14.85
N PRO A 109 -22.05 -14.01 -14.79
CA PRO A 109 -21.82 -12.58 -14.85
C PRO A 109 -20.95 -12.07 -13.70
N LEU A 110 -21.22 -12.52 -12.48
CA LEU A 110 -20.45 -12.15 -11.29
C LEU A 110 -19.00 -12.64 -11.36
N LEU A 111 -18.81 -13.88 -11.80
CA LEU A 111 -17.48 -14.46 -12.00
C LEU A 111 -16.69 -13.68 -13.06
N SER A 112 -17.32 -13.33 -14.18
CA SER A 112 -16.73 -12.51 -15.23
C SER A 112 -16.34 -11.11 -14.71
N THR A 113 -17.20 -10.52 -13.88
CA THR A 113 -16.93 -9.23 -13.23
C THR A 113 -15.69 -9.32 -12.32
N PHE A 114 -15.55 -10.36 -11.51
CA PHE A 114 -14.38 -10.57 -10.68
C PHE A 114 -13.12 -11.00 -11.47
N ALA A 115 -13.27 -11.65 -12.61
CA ALA A 115 -12.15 -11.85 -13.53
C ALA A 115 -11.59 -10.52 -14.05
N VAL A 116 -12.45 -9.59 -14.44
CA VAL A 116 -12.04 -8.23 -14.87
C VAL A 116 -11.43 -7.44 -13.72
N PHE A 117 -11.93 -7.60 -12.50
CA PHE A 117 -11.30 -7.04 -11.29
C PHE A 117 -9.86 -7.54 -11.12
N ALA A 118 -9.64 -8.85 -11.23
CA ALA A 118 -8.31 -9.45 -11.15
C ALA A 118 -7.36 -8.94 -12.25
N VAL A 119 -7.85 -8.81 -13.50
CA VAL A 119 -7.06 -8.25 -14.63
C VAL A 119 -6.51 -6.86 -14.29
N GLY A 120 -7.32 -6.01 -13.66
CA GLY A 120 -6.87 -4.70 -13.19
C GLY A 120 -5.70 -4.80 -12.22
N PHE A 121 -5.70 -5.77 -11.31
CA PHE A 121 -4.58 -5.99 -10.38
C PHE A 121 -3.31 -6.46 -11.09
N PHE A 122 -3.41 -7.31 -12.11
CA PHE A 122 -2.25 -7.74 -12.91
C PHE A 122 -1.61 -6.60 -13.69
N MET A 123 -2.33 -5.51 -13.97
CA MET A 123 -1.77 -4.32 -14.60
C MET A 123 -0.98 -3.43 -13.64
N ARG A 124 -1.09 -3.60 -12.32
CA ARG A 124 -0.36 -2.77 -11.33
C ARG A 124 1.17 -2.86 -11.45
N PRO A 125 1.81 -4.04 -11.56
CA PRO A 125 3.25 -4.12 -11.81
C PRO A 125 3.69 -3.39 -13.08
N VAL A 126 2.90 -3.52 -14.16
CA VAL A 126 3.16 -2.83 -15.43
C VAL A 126 3.01 -1.31 -15.26
N GLY A 127 1.95 -0.89 -14.55
CA GLY A 127 1.70 0.51 -14.21
C GLY A 127 2.84 1.14 -13.41
N GLY A 128 3.36 0.42 -12.42
CA GLY A 128 4.49 0.86 -11.60
C GLY A 128 5.76 1.12 -12.44
N LEU A 129 6.05 0.25 -13.40
CA LEU A 129 7.15 0.43 -14.34
C LEU A 129 6.92 1.62 -15.27
N LEU A 130 5.73 1.73 -15.83
CA LEU A 130 5.40 2.79 -16.80
C LEU A 130 5.39 4.16 -16.12
N MET A 131 4.70 4.30 -14.97
CA MET A 131 4.62 5.55 -14.22
C MET A 131 5.98 5.95 -13.63
N GLY A 132 6.78 4.97 -13.19
CA GLY A 132 8.17 5.19 -12.80
C GLY A 132 9.01 5.78 -13.94
N ALA A 133 8.97 5.17 -15.12
CA ALA A 133 9.69 5.68 -16.30
C ALA A 133 9.22 7.07 -16.74
N ILE A 134 7.92 7.38 -16.60
CA ILE A 134 7.37 8.71 -16.88
C ILE A 134 7.88 9.72 -15.83
N ALA A 135 7.90 9.32 -14.54
CA ALA A 135 8.41 10.15 -13.46
C ALA A 135 9.89 10.52 -13.67
N ASP A 136 10.71 9.56 -14.13
CA ASP A 136 12.13 9.77 -14.38
C ASP A 136 12.36 10.68 -15.60
N ARG A 137 11.56 10.52 -16.68
CA ARG A 137 11.75 11.28 -17.93
C ARG A 137 11.05 12.63 -17.95
N ARG A 138 9.83 12.74 -17.43
CA ARG A 138 8.95 13.91 -17.49
C ARG A 138 8.70 14.57 -16.12
N GLY A 139 9.32 14.04 -15.08
CA GLY A 139 9.21 14.52 -13.71
C GLY A 139 8.04 13.91 -12.94
N ARG A 140 8.19 13.86 -11.63
CA ARG A 140 7.21 13.26 -10.67
C ARG A 140 5.83 13.91 -10.76
N ARG A 141 5.76 15.24 -10.98
CA ARG A 141 4.50 15.96 -11.12
C ARG A 141 3.66 15.42 -12.28
N THR A 142 4.29 15.19 -13.44
CA THR A 142 3.60 14.68 -14.64
C THR A 142 3.07 13.27 -14.40
N ALA A 143 3.89 12.38 -13.79
CA ALA A 143 3.47 11.02 -13.45
C ALA A 143 2.28 11.03 -12.50
N LEU A 144 2.34 11.78 -11.40
CA LEU A 144 1.25 11.88 -10.42
C LEU A 144 -0.04 12.49 -11.00
N THR A 145 0.07 13.48 -11.88
CA THR A 145 -1.10 14.04 -12.57
C THR A 145 -1.73 13.01 -13.49
N LEU A 146 -0.90 12.26 -14.23
CA LEU A 146 -1.37 11.24 -15.17
C LEU A 146 -2.05 10.08 -14.41
N THR A 147 -1.51 9.62 -13.27
CA THR A 147 -2.15 8.56 -12.47
C THR A 147 -3.56 8.96 -12.04
N ILE A 148 -3.77 10.18 -11.53
CA ILE A 148 -5.10 10.65 -11.12
C ILE A 148 -6.04 10.76 -12.33
N LEU A 149 -5.58 11.27 -13.47
CA LEU A 149 -6.38 11.37 -14.68
C LEU A 149 -6.78 9.99 -15.22
N LEU A 150 -5.87 9.01 -15.20
CA LEU A 150 -6.17 7.64 -15.60
C LEU A 150 -7.18 6.99 -14.65
N MET A 151 -7.05 7.24 -13.34
CA MET A 151 -8.01 6.71 -12.35
C MET A 151 -9.40 7.30 -12.55
N GLY A 152 -9.53 8.63 -12.56
CA GLY A 152 -10.81 9.31 -12.75
C GLY A 152 -11.43 9.03 -14.12
N GLY A 153 -10.61 8.99 -15.18
CA GLY A 153 -11.04 8.59 -16.53
C GLY A 153 -11.54 7.14 -16.57
N GLY A 154 -10.86 6.23 -15.89
CA GLY A 154 -11.28 4.84 -15.74
C GLY A 154 -12.63 4.73 -15.00
N SER A 155 -12.83 5.47 -13.90
CA SER A 155 -14.11 5.54 -13.19
C SER A 155 -15.24 6.08 -14.07
N LEU A 156 -14.96 7.13 -14.82
CA LEU A 156 -15.92 7.66 -15.76
C LEU A 156 -16.27 6.63 -16.85
N LEU A 157 -15.30 5.90 -17.39
CA LEU A 157 -15.54 4.83 -18.35
C LEU A 157 -16.41 3.72 -17.75
N VAL A 158 -16.17 3.32 -16.49
CA VAL A 158 -17.04 2.34 -15.81
C VAL A 158 -18.47 2.90 -15.69
N ALA A 159 -18.65 4.15 -15.25
CA ALA A 159 -19.96 4.77 -15.11
C ALA A 159 -20.72 4.83 -16.43
N LEU A 160 -20.02 5.05 -17.55
CA LEU A 160 -20.57 5.16 -18.90
C LEU A 160 -20.66 3.82 -19.63
N THR A 161 -20.24 2.70 -18.99
CA THR A 161 -20.32 1.37 -19.62
C THR A 161 -21.76 1.06 -20.05
N PRO A 162 -22.00 0.76 -21.32
CA PRO A 162 -23.34 0.40 -21.81
C PRO A 162 -23.76 -0.97 -21.27
N THR A 163 -25.03 -1.33 -21.45
CA THR A 163 -25.48 -2.68 -21.08
C THR A 163 -25.18 -3.69 -22.21
N TYR A 164 -25.02 -4.95 -21.85
CA TYR A 164 -24.85 -6.03 -22.83
C TYR A 164 -26.05 -6.13 -23.79
N ALA A 165 -27.26 -5.87 -23.29
CA ALA A 165 -28.48 -5.89 -24.10
C ALA A 165 -28.47 -4.84 -25.22
N THR A 166 -27.78 -3.69 -25.04
CA THR A 166 -27.73 -2.61 -26.02
C THR A 166 -26.58 -2.72 -27.01
N THR A 167 -25.42 -3.18 -26.56
CA THR A 167 -24.17 -3.12 -27.35
C THR A 167 -23.42 -4.46 -27.45
N GLY A 168 -23.98 -5.53 -26.88
CA GLY A 168 -23.34 -6.84 -26.90
C GLY A 168 -21.96 -6.84 -26.27
N LEU A 169 -20.98 -7.42 -26.93
CA LEU A 169 -19.59 -7.57 -26.44
C LEU A 169 -18.84 -6.24 -26.20
N LEU A 170 -19.36 -5.12 -26.68
CA LEU A 170 -18.73 -3.82 -26.41
C LEU A 170 -18.84 -3.45 -24.92
N ALA A 171 -19.91 -3.87 -24.22
CA ALA A 171 -20.06 -3.59 -22.79
C ALA A 171 -18.94 -4.21 -21.93
N PRO A 172 -18.67 -5.52 -21.99
CA PRO A 172 -17.52 -6.12 -21.31
C PRO A 172 -16.18 -5.51 -21.72
N LEU A 173 -15.99 -5.21 -23.01
CA LEU A 173 -14.76 -4.64 -23.52
C LEU A 173 -14.45 -3.27 -22.89
N VAL A 174 -15.45 -2.38 -22.81
CA VAL A 174 -15.30 -1.06 -22.16
C VAL A 174 -14.91 -1.23 -20.69
N LEU A 175 -15.54 -2.18 -20.00
CA LEU A 175 -15.23 -2.46 -18.60
C LEU A 175 -13.80 -2.98 -18.41
N VAL A 176 -13.33 -3.87 -19.28
CA VAL A 176 -11.94 -4.37 -19.27
C VAL A 176 -10.96 -3.21 -19.52
N ILE A 177 -11.20 -2.38 -20.54
CA ILE A 177 -10.34 -1.23 -20.84
C ILE A 177 -10.28 -0.28 -19.64
N ALA A 178 -11.42 0.03 -19.01
CA ALA A 178 -11.47 0.86 -17.82
C ALA A 178 -10.59 0.29 -16.70
N ARG A 179 -10.66 -1.02 -16.44
CA ARG A 179 -9.84 -1.70 -15.41
C ARG A 179 -8.36 -1.78 -15.74
N LEU A 180 -8.01 -1.96 -17.01
CA LEU A 180 -6.61 -1.90 -17.46
C LEU A 180 -6.02 -0.50 -17.22
N VAL A 181 -6.77 0.55 -17.58
CA VAL A 181 -6.36 1.96 -17.37
C VAL A 181 -6.21 2.27 -15.88
N GLN A 182 -7.15 1.86 -15.04
CA GLN A 182 -7.07 2.04 -13.59
C GLN A 182 -5.91 1.24 -12.97
N GLY A 183 -5.67 0.01 -13.43
CA GLY A 183 -4.55 -0.81 -12.98
C GLY A 183 -3.19 -0.18 -13.29
N LEU A 184 -3.04 0.45 -14.45
CA LEU A 184 -1.84 1.21 -14.81
C LEU A 184 -1.58 2.41 -13.89
N SER A 185 -2.64 3.02 -13.36
CA SER A 185 -2.55 4.17 -12.46
C SER A 185 -1.91 3.82 -11.10
N VAL A 186 -2.30 2.70 -10.48
CA VAL A 186 -2.04 2.36 -9.05
C VAL A 186 -0.63 1.79 -8.78
N GLY A 187 0.12 1.40 -9.81
CA GLY A 187 1.24 0.46 -9.67
C GLY A 187 2.45 0.87 -8.81
N GLY A 188 2.71 2.16 -8.59
CA GLY A 188 3.94 2.61 -7.90
C GLY A 188 3.74 3.24 -6.53
N GLU A 189 2.51 3.56 -6.15
CA GLU A 189 2.23 4.42 -5.00
C GLU A 189 2.42 3.71 -3.65
N PHE A 190 2.09 2.41 -3.56
CA PHE A 190 2.23 1.66 -2.30
C PHE A 190 3.66 1.60 -1.79
N ALA A 191 4.64 1.31 -2.65
CA ALA A 191 6.04 1.22 -2.23
C ALA A 191 6.59 2.58 -1.80
N ALA A 192 6.21 3.66 -2.50
CA ALA A 192 6.64 5.02 -2.19
C ALA A 192 6.02 5.52 -0.87
N SER A 193 4.71 5.33 -0.67
CA SER A 193 4.01 5.72 0.56
C SER A 193 4.48 4.92 1.78
N THR A 194 4.69 3.61 1.62
CA THR A 194 5.26 2.73 2.64
C THR A 194 6.63 3.21 3.10
N THR A 195 7.53 3.49 2.15
CA THR A 195 8.88 3.98 2.44
C THR A 195 8.82 5.33 3.15
N PHE A 196 8.01 6.26 2.65
CA PHE A 196 7.84 7.58 3.24
C PHE A 196 7.33 7.52 4.68
N LEU A 197 6.28 6.74 4.96
CA LEU A 197 5.70 6.59 6.29
C LEU A 197 6.70 6.04 7.30
N VAL A 198 7.45 5.00 6.91
CA VAL A 198 8.41 4.34 7.80
C VAL A 198 9.66 5.19 8.03
N GLU A 199 10.15 5.89 7.00
CA GLU A 199 11.32 6.79 7.13
C GLU A 199 10.98 8.07 7.88
N SER A 200 9.74 8.55 7.83
CA SER A 200 9.25 9.70 8.59
C SER A 200 9.02 9.39 10.07
N ALA A 201 8.98 8.11 10.45
CA ALA A 201 8.74 7.69 11.82
C ALA A 201 9.99 7.92 12.70
N GLY A 202 9.77 8.49 13.87
CA GLY A 202 10.79 8.53 14.92
C GLY A 202 11.15 7.14 15.46
N PRO A 203 12.28 6.99 16.15
CA PRO A 203 12.67 5.75 16.80
C PRO A 203 11.55 5.22 17.72
N GLY A 204 11.19 3.95 17.57
CA GLY A 204 10.18 3.29 18.41
C GLY A 204 8.71 3.59 18.08
N ARG A 205 8.40 4.30 16.96
CA ARG A 205 7.02 4.60 16.51
C ARG A 205 6.73 4.14 15.07
N ARG A 206 7.56 3.29 14.50
CA ARG A 206 7.40 2.83 13.12
C ARG A 206 6.14 2.01 12.91
N GLY A 207 5.73 1.22 13.90
CA GLY A 207 4.48 0.45 13.83
C GLY A 207 3.27 1.37 13.78
N LEU A 208 3.21 2.39 14.63
CA LEU A 208 2.16 3.40 14.60
C LEU A 208 2.10 4.11 13.24
N PHE A 209 3.25 4.57 12.71
CA PHE A 209 3.28 5.24 11.40
C PHE A 209 2.91 4.30 10.26
N SER A 210 3.38 3.04 10.30
CA SER A 210 3.01 1.98 9.36
C SER A 210 1.50 1.76 9.28
N SER A 211 0.80 1.81 10.43
CA SER A 211 -0.64 1.57 10.48
C SER A 211 -1.45 2.60 9.69
N PHE A 212 -0.96 3.82 9.53
CA PHE A 212 -1.63 4.87 8.75
C PHE A 212 -1.74 4.55 7.26
N GLN A 213 -0.91 3.65 6.73
CA GLN A 213 -1.09 3.11 5.37
C GLN A 213 -2.46 2.45 5.23
N TYR A 214 -2.81 1.58 6.17
CA TYR A 214 -4.09 0.88 6.13
C TYR A 214 -5.26 1.72 6.68
N VAL A 215 -5.01 2.69 7.55
CA VAL A 215 -6.03 3.69 7.92
C VAL A 215 -6.51 4.45 6.67
N SER A 216 -5.59 4.94 5.84
CA SER A 216 -5.94 5.67 4.62
C SER A 216 -6.59 4.77 3.55
N THR A 217 -6.12 3.53 3.38
CA THR A 217 -6.75 2.54 2.50
C THR A 217 -8.17 2.21 2.96
N THR A 218 -8.36 1.98 4.27
CA THR A 218 -9.67 1.71 4.87
C THR A 218 -10.61 2.91 4.77
N ALA A 219 -10.09 4.14 4.82
CA ALA A 219 -10.91 5.33 4.55
C ALA A 219 -11.48 5.33 3.13
N GLY A 220 -10.70 4.90 2.12
CA GLY A 220 -11.20 4.69 0.76
C GLY A 220 -12.26 3.58 0.69
N GLN A 221 -12.06 2.47 1.41
CA GLN A 221 -13.06 1.39 1.52
C GLN A 221 -14.35 1.89 2.17
N LEU A 222 -14.25 2.66 3.25
CA LEU A 222 -15.40 3.23 3.96
C LEU A 222 -16.20 4.19 3.07
N LEU A 223 -15.52 5.02 2.29
CA LEU A 223 -16.18 5.87 1.32
C LEU A 223 -16.93 5.04 0.26
N ALA A 224 -16.31 3.96 -0.23
CA ALA A 224 -16.91 3.09 -1.24
C ALA A 224 -18.09 2.28 -0.67
N SER A 225 -17.90 1.60 0.46
CA SER A 225 -18.96 0.80 1.09
C SER A 225 -20.09 1.67 1.61
N GLY A 226 -19.79 2.83 2.21
CA GLY A 226 -20.76 3.80 2.68
C GLY A 226 -21.59 4.38 1.53
N THR A 227 -20.94 4.73 0.40
CA THR A 227 -21.64 5.17 -0.82
C THR A 227 -22.56 4.07 -1.35
N ALA A 228 -22.06 2.82 -1.42
CA ALA A 228 -22.86 1.70 -1.89
C ALA A 228 -24.05 1.40 -0.95
N ALA A 229 -23.82 1.38 0.37
CA ALA A 229 -24.87 1.19 1.37
C ALA A 229 -25.91 2.31 1.36
N LEU A 230 -25.47 3.57 1.24
CA LEU A 230 -26.38 4.72 1.13
C LEU A 230 -27.25 4.63 -0.11
N LEU A 231 -26.66 4.31 -1.27
CA LEU A 231 -27.43 4.14 -2.51
C LEU A 231 -28.40 2.95 -2.40
N ALA A 232 -27.98 1.83 -1.79
CA ALA A 232 -28.86 0.68 -1.57
C ALA A 232 -30.02 0.98 -0.60
N ALA A 233 -29.83 1.90 0.36
CA ALA A 233 -30.89 2.33 1.28
C ALA A 233 -31.87 3.34 0.64
N LEU A 234 -31.43 4.15 -0.32
CA LEU A 234 -32.23 5.18 -0.97
C LEU A 234 -32.93 4.70 -2.24
N LEU A 235 -32.40 3.69 -2.91
CA LEU A 235 -32.85 3.19 -4.19
C LEU A 235 -33.44 1.78 -4.05
N THR A 236 -34.45 1.48 -4.85
CA THR A 236 -34.93 0.10 -4.96
C THR A 236 -33.84 -0.80 -5.59
N GLU A 237 -33.92 -2.11 -5.37
CA GLU A 237 -32.99 -3.07 -5.98
C GLU A 237 -32.98 -2.94 -7.51
N GLN A 238 -34.14 -2.71 -8.13
CA GLN A 238 -34.26 -2.47 -9.56
C GLN A 238 -33.51 -1.19 -10.00
N GLN A 239 -33.71 -0.08 -9.30
CA GLN A 239 -33.02 1.20 -9.60
C GLN A 239 -31.50 1.04 -9.38
N MET A 240 -31.11 0.36 -8.31
CA MET A 240 -29.71 0.08 -8.01
C MET A 240 -29.05 -0.72 -9.13
N GLY A 241 -29.73 -1.76 -9.65
CA GLY A 241 -29.28 -2.55 -10.78
C GLY A 241 -29.25 -1.77 -12.10
N GLN A 242 -30.25 -0.92 -12.38
CA GLN A 242 -30.34 -0.21 -13.66
C GLN A 242 -29.33 0.93 -13.80
N TRP A 243 -29.21 1.81 -12.80
CA TRP A 243 -28.41 3.03 -12.88
C TRP A 243 -27.70 3.41 -11.58
N GLY A 244 -28.19 2.97 -10.41
CA GLY A 244 -27.69 3.42 -9.11
C GLY A 244 -26.19 3.17 -8.93
N TRP A 245 -25.69 2.04 -9.39
CA TRP A 245 -24.26 1.73 -9.34
C TRP A 245 -23.40 2.72 -10.15
N ARG A 246 -23.92 3.30 -11.23
CA ARG A 246 -23.19 4.30 -12.03
C ARG A 246 -22.91 5.58 -11.24
N VAL A 247 -23.83 5.97 -10.35
CA VAL A 247 -23.69 7.17 -9.49
C VAL A 247 -22.44 7.03 -8.61
N ALA A 248 -22.17 5.85 -8.05
CA ALA A 248 -20.97 5.62 -7.26
C ALA A 248 -19.69 5.84 -8.08
N PHE A 249 -19.64 5.39 -9.33
CA PHE A 249 -18.45 5.60 -10.19
C PHE A 249 -18.34 7.05 -10.69
N LEU A 250 -19.44 7.75 -10.93
CA LEU A 250 -19.42 9.19 -11.19
C LEU A 250 -18.88 9.97 -9.99
N PHE A 251 -19.27 9.57 -8.77
CA PHE A 251 -18.72 10.15 -7.55
C PHE A 251 -17.21 9.88 -7.43
N GLY A 252 -16.73 8.66 -7.78
CA GLY A 252 -15.30 8.34 -7.85
C GLY A 252 -14.54 9.23 -8.84
N ALA A 253 -15.10 9.47 -10.02
CA ALA A 253 -14.53 10.40 -10.99
C ALA A 253 -14.42 11.84 -10.43
N LEU A 254 -15.45 12.31 -9.72
CA LEU A 254 -15.44 13.62 -9.04
C LEU A 254 -14.40 13.67 -7.91
N LEU A 255 -14.28 12.61 -7.10
CA LEU A 255 -13.25 12.52 -6.07
C LEU A 255 -11.84 12.57 -6.68
N SER A 256 -11.63 11.99 -7.85
CA SER A 256 -10.34 12.05 -8.56
C SER A 256 -10.02 13.49 -9.00
N LEU A 257 -11.00 14.26 -9.47
CA LEU A 257 -10.82 15.69 -9.76
C LEU A 257 -10.49 16.50 -8.51
N LEU A 258 -11.15 16.22 -7.39
CA LEU A 258 -10.82 16.82 -6.09
C LEU A 258 -9.41 16.47 -5.65
N GLY A 259 -9.00 15.21 -5.79
CA GLY A 259 -7.64 14.74 -5.52
C GLY A 259 -6.60 15.49 -6.36
N LEU A 260 -6.90 15.73 -7.65
CA LEU A 260 -6.05 16.52 -8.54
C LEU A 260 -5.92 17.97 -8.05
N TRP A 261 -7.02 18.59 -7.62
CA TRP A 261 -7.01 19.95 -7.11
C TRP A 261 -6.20 20.09 -5.82
N ILE A 262 -6.36 19.17 -4.86
CA ILE A 262 -5.61 19.13 -3.59
C ILE A 262 -4.10 18.97 -3.87
N ARG A 263 -3.73 18.07 -4.79
CA ARG A 263 -2.32 17.82 -5.15
C ARG A 263 -1.68 19.00 -5.88
N ARG A 264 -2.42 19.77 -6.67
CA ARG A 264 -1.88 21.00 -7.28
C ARG A 264 -1.41 22.01 -6.24
N GLY A 265 -2.16 22.23 -5.17
CA GLY A 265 -1.78 23.12 -4.07
C GLY A 265 -0.60 22.60 -3.19
N ALA A 266 -0.47 21.28 -3.06
CA ALA A 266 0.63 20.67 -2.31
C ALA A 266 1.97 20.64 -3.08
N GLN A 267 1.92 20.60 -4.40
CA GLN A 267 3.10 20.53 -5.26
C GLN A 267 3.90 21.82 -5.34
N GLU A 268 3.26 22.98 -5.19
CA GLU A 268 3.98 24.27 -5.14
C GLU A 268 4.96 24.35 -3.94
N THR A 269 4.65 23.63 -2.87
CA THR A 269 5.49 23.57 -1.66
C THR A 269 6.63 22.55 -1.76
N LEU A 270 6.53 21.52 -2.61
CA LEU A 270 7.56 20.48 -2.78
C LEU A 270 8.69 20.92 -3.73
N HIS A 271 8.44 21.86 -4.63
CA HIS A 271 9.46 22.36 -5.57
C HIS A 271 10.62 23.10 -4.88
N SER A 272 10.41 23.56 -3.64
CA SER A 272 11.45 24.25 -2.85
C SER A 272 12.46 23.29 -2.20
N ALA A 273 12.26 21.98 -2.28
CA ALA A 273 13.08 20.96 -1.58
C ALA A 273 13.90 20.04 -2.52
N GLU A 274 13.85 20.23 -3.83
CA GLU A 274 14.68 19.43 -4.77
C GLU A 274 16.10 20.00 -4.82
N THR A 275 16.97 19.52 -3.93
CA THR A 275 18.41 19.79 -4.02
C THR A 275 19.03 19.01 -5.20
N PRO A 276 20.11 19.54 -5.84
CA PRO A 276 20.84 18.83 -6.90
C PRO A 276 21.29 17.43 -6.51
N ASP A 277 21.62 17.22 -5.22
CA ASP A 277 22.01 15.91 -4.64
C ASP A 277 20.89 14.88 -4.70
N ALA A 278 19.61 15.29 -4.56
CA ALA A 278 18.48 14.39 -4.62
C ALA A 278 18.24 13.86 -6.05
N LYS A 279 18.56 14.65 -7.09
CA LYS A 279 18.49 14.24 -8.50
C LYS A 279 19.58 13.22 -8.83
N GLN A 280 20.79 13.40 -8.29
CA GLN A 280 21.91 12.51 -8.51
C GLN A 280 21.69 11.17 -7.79
N GLN A 281 21.17 11.19 -6.57
CA GLN A 281 20.77 9.97 -5.84
C GLN A 281 19.61 9.22 -6.53
N ALA A 282 18.74 9.89 -7.25
CA ALA A 282 17.67 9.25 -8.03
C ALA A 282 18.20 8.57 -9.30
N ALA A 283 19.22 9.14 -9.94
CA ALA A 283 19.86 8.58 -11.12
C ALA A 283 20.67 7.30 -10.81
N ASP A 284 21.24 7.22 -9.61
CA ASP A 284 22.03 6.07 -9.14
C ASP A 284 21.17 4.92 -8.54
N ARG A 285 19.84 5.02 -8.59
CA ARG A 285 18.97 3.93 -8.09
C ARG A 285 18.99 2.74 -9.05
N PRO A 286 19.31 1.55 -8.57
CA PRO A 286 19.29 0.35 -9.40
C PRO A 286 17.88 0.10 -9.95
N GLY A 287 17.81 -0.29 -11.21
CA GLY A 287 16.55 -0.62 -11.87
C GLY A 287 15.86 -1.81 -11.20
N LEU A 288 14.56 -1.96 -11.43
CA LEU A 288 13.72 -3.02 -10.86
C LEU A 288 14.32 -4.43 -11.07
N PHE A 289 14.73 -4.76 -12.29
CA PHE A 289 15.32 -6.06 -12.61
C PHE A 289 16.64 -6.31 -11.90
N GLU A 290 17.41 -5.25 -11.67
CA GLU A 290 18.66 -5.34 -10.91
C GLU A 290 18.39 -5.61 -9.43
N ALA A 291 17.38 -4.96 -8.84
CA ALA A 291 16.97 -5.20 -7.46
C ALA A 291 16.51 -6.67 -7.25
N LEU A 292 15.67 -7.19 -8.15
CA LEU A 292 15.20 -8.58 -8.12
C LEU A 292 16.34 -9.59 -8.30
N ARG A 293 17.25 -9.34 -9.26
CA ARG A 293 18.37 -10.23 -9.55
C ARG A 293 19.41 -10.25 -8.44
N ARG A 294 19.67 -9.09 -7.81
CA ARG A 294 20.64 -8.99 -6.70
C ARG A 294 20.11 -9.47 -5.35
N HIS A 295 18.77 -9.41 -5.16
CA HIS A 295 18.12 -9.74 -3.89
C HIS A 295 16.95 -10.73 -4.06
N PRO A 296 17.15 -11.92 -4.68
CA PRO A 296 16.06 -12.86 -4.95
C PRO A 296 15.43 -13.42 -3.68
N ARG A 297 16.22 -13.65 -2.64
CA ARG A 297 15.75 -14.15 -1.34
C ARG A 297 14.81 -13.15 -0.67
N GLN A 298 15.17 -11.87 -0.66
CA GLN A 298 14.31 -10.80 -0.10
C GLN A 298 13.01 -10.66 -0.88
N SER A 299 13.06 -10.76 -2.22
CA SER A 299 11.88 -10.71 -3.07
C SER A 299 10.92 -11.87 -2.78
N LEU A 300 11.44 -13.10 -2.61
CA LEU A 300 10.64 -14.26 -2.19
C LEU A 300 10.08 -14.10 -0.78
N LEU A 301 10.83 -13.51 0.15
CA LEU A 301 10.34 -13.18 1.48
C LEU A 301 9.15 -12.21 1.42
N ILE A 302 9.20 -11.15 0.60
CA ILE A 302 8.06 -10.25 0.41
C ILE A 302 6.84 -11.01 -0.13
N CYS A 303 7.01 -11.90 -1.11
CA CYS A 303 5.90 -12.72 -1.60
C CYS A 303 5.29 -13.58 -0.48
N GLY A 304 6.11 -14.25 0.31
CA GLY A 304 5.65 -15.10 1.41
C GLY A 304 5.00 -14.30 2.55
N ILE A 305 5.55 -13.12 2.90
CA ILE A 305 4.98 -12.21 3.89
C ILE A 305 3.60 -11.72 3.42
N THR A 306 3.47 -11.40 2.15
CA THR A 306 2.29 -10.75 1.57
C THR A 306 1.17 -11.73 1.25
N ALA A 307 1.46 -12.99 0.89
CA ALA A 307 0.48 -13.94 0.39
C ALA A 307 -0.70 -14.18 1.34
N GLY A 308 -0.43 -14.62 2.57
CA GLY A 308 -1.47 -14.84 3.59
C GLY A 308 -2.14 -13.54 4.02
N GLY A 309 -1.35 -12.46 4.16
CA GLY A 309 -1.88 -11.15 4.51
C GLY A 309 -2.88 -10.63 3.50
N THR A 310 -2.56 -10.75 2.22
CA THR A 310 -3.37 -10.21 1.13
C THR A 310 -4.64 -11.04 0.88
N ILE A 311 -4.56 -12.38 0.90
CA ILE A 311 -5.75 -13.23 0.74
C ILE A 311 -6.75 -13.01 1.87
N ALA A 312 -6.27 -12.97 3.13
CA ALA A 312 -7.12 -12.69 4.28
C ALA A 312 -7.72 -11.27 4.20
N TYR A 313 -6.92 -10.26 3.84
CA TYR A 313 -7.37 -8.89 3.70
C TYR A 313 -8.50 -8.76 2.68
N TYR A 314 -8.30 -9.20 1.43
CA TYR A 314 -9.33 -9.08 0.39
C TYR A 314 -10.54 -9.97 0.66
N THR A 315 -10.36 -11.11 1.30
CA THR A 315 -11.49 -11.95 1.72
C THR A 315 -12.35 -11.23 2.75
N TRP A 316 -11.76 -10.72 3.83
CA TRP A 316 -12.52 -10.16 4.96
C TRP A 316 -13.02 -8.74 4.73
N THR A 317 -12.23 -7.89 4.07
CA THR A 317 -12.62 -6.49 3.89
C THR A 317 -13.40 -6.22 2.61
N THR A 318 -13.30 -7.10 1.62
CA THR A 318 -13.83 -6.82 0.27
C THR A 318 -14.84 -7.86 -0.19
N TYR A 319 -14.54 -9.15 -0.04
CA TYR A 319 -15.34 -10.23 -0.59
C TYR A 319 -16.39 -10.79 0.39
N LEU A 320 -16.19 -10.66 1.69
CA LEU A 320 -17.07 -11.27 2.69
C LEU A 320 -18.54 -10.84 2.59
N PRO A 321 -18.89 -9.57 2.30
CA PRO A 321 -20.27 -9.19 1.99
C PRO A 321 -20.85 -9.99 0.82
N THR A 322 -20.13 -10.10 -0.29
CA THR A 322 -20.56 -10.91 -1.45
C THR A 322 -20.58 -12.40 -1.14
N TYR A 323 -19.62 -12.89 -0.35
CA TYR A 323 -19.61 -14.29 0.10
C TYR A 323 -20.88 -14.63 0.88
N ALA A 324 -21.33 -13.76 1.79
CA ALA A 324 -22.56 -13.94 2.55
C ALA A 324 -23.81 -13.96 1.64
N GLN A 325 -23.89 -13.04 0.65
CA GLN A 325 -24.97 -13.01 -0.33
C GLN A 325 -25.05 -14.30 -1.15
N VAL A 326 -23.90 -14.75 -1.68
CA VAL A 326 -23.83 -15.90 -2.59
C VAL A 326 -23.97 -17.24 -1.86
N ASN A 327 -23.46 -17.37 -0.63
CA ASN A 327 -23.41 -18.62 0.10
C ASN A 327 -24.52 -18.79 1.14
N ALA A 328 -24.92 -17.68 1.82
CA ALA A 328 -25.92 -17.70 2.88
C ALA A 328 -27.25 -17.03 2.50
N GLY A 329 -27.37 -16.49 1.28
CA GLY A 329 -28.58 -15.77 0.85
C GLY A 329 -28.83 -14.45 1.56
N PHE A 330 -27.78 -13.83 2.11
CA PHE A 330 -27.85 -12.59 2.88
C PHE A 330 -28.34 -11.43 1.99
N ASP A 331 -29.12 -10.51 2.56
CA ASP A 331 -29.58 -9.31 1.83
C ASP A 331 -28.38 -8.45 1.35
N LYS A 332 -28.50 -7.90 0.14
CA LYS A 332 -27.42 -7.12 -0.48
C LYS A 332 -27.16 -5.79 0.26
N GLY A 333 -28.23 -5.08 0.64
CA GLY A 333 -28.13 -3.81 1.35
C GLY A 333 -27.57 -3.97 2.76
N ASP A 334 -28.09 -4.97 3.49
CA ASP A 334 -27.66 -5.28 4.86
C ASP A 334 -26.21 -5.76 4.88
N SER A 335 -25.75 -6.53 3.89
CA SER A 335 -24.36 -6.97 3.81
C SER A 335 -23.38 -5.81 3.60
N LEU A 336 -23.76 -4.80 2.82
CA LEU A 336 -22.98 -3.57 2.65
C LEU A 336 -22.93 -2.74 3.94
N THR A 337 -24.05 -2.71 4.68
CA THR A 337 -24.15 -2.01 5.97
C THR A 337 -23.24 -2.69 7.01
N VAL A 338 -23.29 -4.02 7.14
CA VAL A 338 -22.37 -4.79 7.99
C VAL A 338 -20.92 -4.53 7.58
N GLY A 339 -20.63 -4.59 6.27
CA GLY A 339 -19.31 -4.30 5.73
C GLY A 339 -18.81 -2.92 6.15
N THR A 340 -19.66 -1.89 6.05
CA THR A 340 -19.32 -0.52 6.44
C THR A 340 -19.04 -0.40 7.94
N LEU A 341 -19.92 -0.95 8.80
CA LEU A 341 -19.75 -0.92 10.26
C LEU A 341 -18.46 -1.61 10.70
N SER A 342 -18.18 -2.77 10.15
CA SER A 342 -16.95 -3.52 10.46
C SER A 342 -15.69 -2.82 9.95
N LEU A 343 -15.74 -2.11 8.83
CA LEU A 343 -14.61 -1.30 8.34
C LEU A 343 -14.34 -0.09 9.25
N VAL A 344 -15.37 0.54 9.86
CA VAL A 344 -15.18 1.57 10.91
C VAL A 344 -14.40 0.97 12.08
N PHE A 345 -14.85 -0.18 12.57
CA PHE A 345 -14.17 -0.91 13.65
C PHE A 345 -12.71 -1.24 13.26
N PHE A 346 -12.49 -1.73 12.05
CA PHE A 346 -11.16 -2.06 11.55
C PHE A 346 -10.22 -0.85 11.46
N ALA A 347 -10.72 0.30 10.99
CA ALA A 347 -9.94 1.54 10.94
C ALA A 347 -9.45 1.99 12.31
N LEU A 348 -10.30 1.86 13.35
CA LEU A 348 -9.96 2.19 14.73
C LEU A 348 -8.93 1.23 15.33
N LEU A 349 -8.92 -0.03 14.90
CA LEU A 349 -7.95 -1.03 15.36
C LEU A 349 -6.54 -0.80 14.81
N GLN A 350 -6.39 -0.17 13.62
CA GLN A 350 -5.08 -0.03 12.97
C GLN A 350 -4.03 0.69 13.84
N PRO A 351 -4.29 1.90 14.38
CA PRO A 351 -3.34 2.58 15.24
C PRO A 351 -3.04 1.78 16.53
N LEU A 352 -4.05 1.09 17.09
CA LEU A 352 -3.86 0.27 18.29
C LEU A 352 -2.91 -0.90 18.00
N GLY A 353 -3.10 -1.59 16.87
CA GLY A 353 -2.19 -2.63 16.41
C GLY A 353 -0.77 -2.12 16.17
N GLY A 354 -0.64 -0.94 15.55
CA GLY A 354 0.65 -0.28 15.34
C GLY A 354 1.38 0.04 16.65
N MET A 355 0.68 0.64 17.63
CA MET A 355 1.23 0.91 18.96
C MET A 355 1.59 -0.38 19.72
N LEU A 356 0.77 -1.42 19.60
CA LEU A 356 1.06 -2.73 20.20
C LEU A 356 2.34 -3.31 19.60
N SER A 357 2.50 -3.23 18.28
CA SER A 357 3.70 -3.67 17.58
C SER A 357 4.97 -2.93 18.01
N ASP A 358 4.87 -1.63 18.32
CA ASP A 358 6.01 -0.87 18.81
C ASP A 358 6.46 -1.33 20.21
N ARG A 359 5.57 -1.96 21.00
CA ARG A 359 5.87 -2.51 22.34
C ARG A 359 6.38 -3.95 22.29
N ILE A 360 5.65 -4.84 21.63
CA ILE A 360 5.91 -6.30 21.67
C ILE A 360 6.71 -6.82 20.48
N GLY A 361 6.91 -6.01 19.43
CA GLY A 361 7.59 -6.40 18.20
C GLY A 361 6.66 -6.68 17.03
N ARG A 362 7.24 -6.89 15.84
CA ARG A 362 6.50 -7.16 14.58
C ARG A 362 6.13 -8.63 14.48
N LYS A 363 7.10 -9.51 14.78
CA LYS A 363 6.98 -10.95 14.62
C LYS A 363 5.83 -11.58 15.42
N PRO A 364 5.59 -11.26 16.69
CA PRO A 364 4.47 -11.82 17.45
C PRO A 364 3.11 -11.52 16.82
N LEU A 365 2.91 -10.30 16.30
CA LEU A 365 1.66 -9.90 15.64
C LEU A 365 1.44 -10.65 14.33
N LEU A 366 2.49 -10.78 13.50
CA LEU A 366 2.45 -11.54 12.25
C LEU A 366 2.14 -13.02 12.48
N LEU A 367 2.77 -13.63 13.50
CA LEU A 367 2.52 -15.03 13.87
C LEU A 367 1.10 -15.20 14.41
N GLY A 368 0.62 -14.30 15.27
CA GLY A 368 -0.74 -14.32 15.80
C GLY A 368 -1.79 -14.19 14.69
N PHE A 369 -1.58 -13.27 13.74
CA PHE A 369 -2.41 -13.11 12.55
C PHE A 369 -2.47 -14.40 11.72
N SER A 370 -1.31 -14.91 11.31
CA SER A 370 -1.23 -16.02 10.34
C SER A 370 -1.71 -17.34 10.95
N LEU A 371 -1.34 -17.65 12.19
CA LEU A 371 -1.82 -18.82 12.90
C LEU A 371 -3.33 -18.70 13.18
N GLY A 372 -3.78 -17.49 13.61
CA GLY A 372 -5.19 -17.22 13.85
C GLY A 372 -6.04 -17.51 12.62
N PHE A 373 -5.66 -17.01 11.43
CA PHE A 373 -6.38 -17.32 10.19
C PHE A 373 -6.20 -18.76 9.72
N ALA A 374 -5.03 -19.36 9.89
CA ALA A 374 -4.83 -20.77 9.53
C ALA A 374 -5.78 -21.71 10.29
N VAL A 375 -6.13 -21.38 11.55
CA VAL A 375 -7.01 -22.19 12.39
C VAL A 375 -8.47 -21.73 12.28
N LEU A 376 -8.72 -20.41 12.28
CA LEU A 376 -10.06 -19.84 12.45
C LEU A 376 -10.75 -19.47 11.12
N ALA A 377 -10.05 -19.40 9.98
CA ALA A 377 -10.70 -19.05 8.71
C ALA A 377 -11.83 -20.00 8.34
N VAL A 378 -11.62 -21.31 8.53
CA VAL A 378 -12.64 -22.34 8.24
C VAL A 378 -13.84 -22.19 9.16
N PRO A 379 -13.73 -22.24 10.50
CA PRO A 379 -14.89 -22.10 11.36
C PRO A 379 -15.59 -20.74 11.23
N LEU A 380 -14.85 -19.63 11.09
CA LEU A 380 -15.45 -18.30 10.93
C LEU A 380 -16.33 -18.21 9.68
N LEU A 381 -15.85 -18.69 8.52
CA LEU A 381 -16.63 -18.65 7.29
C LEU A 381 -17.83 -19.60 7.31
N HIS A 382 -17.79 -20.70 8.09
CA HIS A 382 -18.94 -21.58 8.30
C HIS A 382 -19.99 -20.98 9.25
N LEU A 383 -19.61 -20.05 10.13
CA LEU A 383 -20.53 -19.33 11.01
C LEU A 383 -21.31 -18.23 10.29
N VAL A 384 -20.99 -17.92 9.02
CA VAL A 384 -21.76 -16.93 8.24
C VAL A 384 -23.13 -17.51 7.92
N THR A 385 -24.17 -16.85 8.43
CA THR A 385 -25.58 -17.13 8.17
C THR A 385 -26.25 -15.91 7.57
N ASP A 386 -27.55 -15.98 7.32
CA ASP A 386 -28.41 -14.86 6.88
C ASP A 386 -28.70 -13.83 8.01
N ALA A 387 -28.21 -14.06 9.24
CA ALA A 387 -28.41 -13.15 10.38
C ALA A 387 -27.38 -12.03 10.38
N PHE A 388 -27.85 -10.78 10.50
CA PHE A 388 -27.02 -9.56 10.57
C PHE A 388 -25.90 -9.66 11.61
N VAL A 389 -26.21 -10.12 12.82
CA VAL A 389 -25.25 -10.24 13.93
C VAL A 389 -24.19 -11.30 13.63
N SER A 390 -24.55 -12.40 12.98
CA SER A 390 -23.61 -13.46 12.59
C SER A 390 -22.53 -12.89 11.65
N LEU A 391 -22.92 -12.24 10.57
CA LEU A 391 -21.97 -11.66 9.61
C LEU A 391 -21.09 -10.59 10.27
N LEU A 392 -21.69 -9.71 11.10
CA LEU A 392 -20.95 -8.65 11.80
C LEU A 392 -19.90 -9.23 12.76
N LEU A 393 -20.24 -10.23 13.55
CA LEU A 393 -19.30 -10.86 14.48
C LEU A 393 -18.18 -11.57 13.76
N VAL A 394 -18.48 -12.34 12.71
CA VAL A 394 -17.48 -13.02 11.88
C VAL A 394 -16.53 -12.01 11.24
N GLN A 395 -17.08 -10.93 10.70
CA GLN A 395 -16.28 -9.89 10.04
C GLN A 395 -15.37 -9.17 11.04
N CYS A 396 -15.91 -8.76 12.19
CA CYS A 396 -15.13 -8.10 13.25
C CYS A 396 -14.06 -9.02 13.84
N ALA A 397 -14.37 -10.30 14.10
CA ALA A 397 -13.39 -11.27 14.60
C ALA A 397 -12.20 -11.42 13.65
N GLY A 398 -12.47 -11.59 12.35
CA GLY A 398 -11.40 -11.65 11.36
C GLY A 398 -10.61 -10.33 11.23
N MET A 399 -11.26 -9.17 11.38
CA MET A 399 -10.59 -7.87 11.37
C MET A 399 -9.66 -7.65 12.56
N VAL A 400 -9.99 -8.17 13.72
CA VAL A 400 -9.07 -8.20 14.88
C VAL A 400 -7.80 -8.99 14.55
N LEU A 401 -7.94 -10.19 14.01
CA LEU A 401 -6.80 -10.99 13.56
C LEU A 401 -6.00 -10.29 12.46
N LEU A 402 -6.70 -9.74 11.47
CA LEU A 402 -6.10 -9.07 10.31
C LEU A 402 -5.27 -7.85 10.70
N THR A 403 -5.66 -7.14 11.77
CA THR A 403 -4.89 -6.01 12.31
C THR A 403 -3.46 -6.40 12.67
N GLY A 404 -3.22 -7.64 13.08
CA GLY A 404 -1.88 -8.15 13.36
C GLY A 404 -0.93 -8.12 12.16
N TYR A 405 -1.46 -8.18 10.94
CA TYR A 405 -0.71 -8.01 9.69
C TYR A 405 -0.74 -6.57 9.19
N THR A 406 -1.93 -5.99 9.02
CA THR A 406 -2.11 -4.72 8.33
C THR A 406 -1.44 -3.55 9.03
N SER A 407 -1.47 -3.51 10.36
CA SER A 407 -0.85 -2.43 11.13
C SER A 407 0.67 -2.38 10.99
N VAL A 408 1.33 -3.50 10.66
CA VAL A 408 2.79 -3.62 10.59
C VAL A 408 3.33 -3.89 9.20
N ALA A 409 2.48 -4.20 8.22
CA ALA A 409 2.90 -4.63 6.89
C ALA A 409 3.83 -3.63 6.19
N ALA A 410 3.56 -2.33 6.28
CA ALA A 410 4.41 -1.30 5.70
C ALA A 410 5.80 -1.27 6.38
N ALA A 411 5.86 -1.37 7.72
CA ALA A 411 7.13 -1.40 8.45
C ALA A 411 7.94 -2.63 8.08
N VAL A 412 7.35 -3.83 8.12
CA VAL A 412 8.04 -5.09 7.83
C VAL A 412 8.56 -5.11 6.40
N ASN A 413 7.75 -4.71 5.41
CA ASN A 413 8.17 -4.64 4.02
C ASN A 413 9.36 -3.68 3.82
N ALA A 414 9.36 -2.53 4.52
CA ALA A 414 10.45 -1.56 4.45
C ALA A 414 11.73 -2.03 5.17
N GLU A 415 11.58 -2.81 6.24
CA GLU A 415 12.70 -3.30 7.08
C GLU A 415 13.43 -4.51 6.47
N VAL A 416 12.84 -5.21 5.47
CA VAL A 416 13.45 -6.37 4.78
C VAL A 416 14.52 -5.95 3.78
N PHE A 417 14.40 -4.77 3.15
CA PHE A 417 15.33 -4.31 2.11
C PHE A 417 16.29 -3.22 2.59
N PRO A 418 17.56 -3.23 2.09
CA PRO A 418 18.47 -2.10 2.25
C PRO A 418 17.89 -0.82 1.64
N ALA A 419 18.22 0.36 2.20
CA ALA A 419 17.65 1.65 1.80
C ALA A 419 17.73 1.93 0.29
N ARG A 420 18.89 1.62 -0.34
CA ARG A 420 19.15 1.90 -1.77
C ARG A 420 18.19 1.20 -2.74
N VAL A 421 17.69 0.01 -2.38
CA VAL A 421 16.84 -0.84 -3.26
C VAL A 421 15.43 -1.01 -2.72
N ARG A 422 15.10 -0.41 -1.57
CA ARG A 422 13.86 -0.63 -0.80
C ARG A 422 12.60 -0.46 -1.65
N ALA A 423 12.42 0.71 -2.27
CA ALA A 423 11.21 0.99 -3.06
C ALA A 423 11.07 0.06 -4.29
N ALA A 424 12.16 -0.17 -5.03
CA ALA A 424 12.17 -1.06 -6.18
C ALA A 424 12.00 -2.53 -5.78
N GLY A 425 12.65 -2.95 -4.67
CA GLY A 425 12.60 -4.32 -4.17
C GLY A 425 11.24 -4.71 -3.60
N ILE A 426 10.49 -3.77 -3.00
CA ILE A 426 9.14 -4.01 -2.49
C ILE A 426 8.12 -3.99 -3.63
N GLY A 427 8.19 -3.01 -4.53
CA GLY A 427 7.12 -2.65 -5.45
C GLY A 427 6.61 -3.81 -6.30
N PHE A 428 7.49 -4.51 -7.00
CA PHE A 428 7.11 -5.59 -7.91
C PHE A 428 6.67 -6.88 -7.20
N PRO A 429 7.46 -7.46 -6.26
CA PRO A 429 7.05 -8.69 -5.57
C PRO A 429 5.74 -8.51 -4.80
N TYR A 430 5.56 -7.37 -4.13
CA TYR A 430 4.32 -7.03 -3.45
C TYR A 430 3.15 -6.94 -4.44
N SER A 431 3.27 -6.14 -5.50
CA SER A 431 2.18 -5.96 -6.48
C SER A 431 1.80 -7.26 -7.19
N LEU A 432 2.79 -8.09 -7.53
CA LEU A 432 2.53 -9.41 -8.12
C LEU A 432 1.79 -10.33 -7.15
N THR A 433 2.21 -10.37 -5.89
CA THR A 433 1.57 -11.22 -4.87
C THR A 433 0.15 -10.75 -4.57
N VAL A 434 -0.06 -9.43 -4.49
CA VAL A 434 -1.41 -8.85 -4.32
C VAL A 434 -2.29 -9.16 -5.54
N ALA A 435 -1.76 -9.13 -6.75
CA ALA A 435 -2.51 -9.51 -7.95
C ALA A 435 -2.92 -10.99 -7.92
N LEU A 436 -1.95 -11.88 -7.59
CA LEU A 436 -2.16 -13.33 -7.58
C LEU A 436 -3.15 -13.80 -6.50
N PHE A 437 -3.10 -13.24 -5.30
CA PHE A 437 -3.88 -13.74 -4.16
C PHE A 437 -4.97 -12.77 -3.70
N GLY A 438 -4.76 -11.46 -3.82
CA GLY A 438 -5.75 -10.46 -3.43
C GLY A 438 -6.76 -10.15 -4.52
N GLY A 439 -6.27 -9.77 -5.72
CA GLY A 439 -7.12 -9.45 -6.86
C GLY A 439 -7.96 -10.63 -7.34
N THR A 440 -7.46 -11.85 -7.19
CA THR A 440 -8.18 -13.08 -7.56
C THR A 440 -9.08 -13.62 -6.45
N ALA A 441 -8.99 -13.15 -5.20
CA ALA A 441 -9.76 -13.71 -4.08
C ALA A 441 -11.27 -13.78 -4.33
N PRO A 442 -11.96 -12.69 -4.80
CA PRO A 442 -13.38 -12.75 -5.11
C PRO A 442 -13.71 -13.72 -6.27
N TYR A 443 -12.84 -13.77 -7.27
CA TYR A 443 -12.98 -14.72 -8.39
C TYR A 443 -12.90 -16.16 -7.91
N VAL A 444 -11.85 -16.51 -7.17
CA VAL A 444 -11.62 -17.87 -6.67
C VAL A 444 -12.75 -18.30 -5.74
N GLY A 445 -13.21 -17.43 -4.82
CA GLY A 445 -14.32 -17.73 -3.93
C GLY A 445 -15.63 -17.98 -4.68
N THR A 446 -15.95 -17.17 -5.68
CA THR A 446 -17.13 -17.32 -6.52
C THR A 446 -17.02 -18.56 -7.42
N TRP A 447 -15.82 -18.87 -7.94
CA TRP A 447 -15.56 -20.06 -8.75
C TRP A 447 -15.75 -21.36 -7.95
N PHE A 448 -15.25 -21.43 -6.72
CA PHE A 448 -15.52 -22.60 -5.86
C PHE A 448 -17.02 -22.81 -5.62
N LYS A 449 -17.78 -21.74 -5.45
CA LYS A 449 -19.25 -21.84 -5.32
C LYS A 449 -19.89 -22.35 -6.60
N GLN A 450 -19.51 -21.80 -7.76
CA GLN A 450 -20.01 -22.25 -9.07
C GLN A 450 -19.70 -23.72 -9.35
N ALA A 451 -18.50 -24.18 -8.96
CA ALA A 451 -18.06 -25.56 -9.11
C ALA A 451 -18.70 -26.55 -8.09
N GLY A 452 -19.61 -26.09 -7.22
CA GLY A 452 -20.23 -26.91 -6.19
C GLY A 452 -19.34 -27.23 -4.97
N HIS A 453 -18.18 -26.58 -4.85
CA HIS A 453 -17.18 -26.84 -3.84
C HIS A 453 -16.92 -25.61 -2.92
N ALA A 454 -17.96 -24.85 -2.58
CA ALA A 454 -17.84 -23.62 -1.79
C ALA A 454 -17.04 -23.78 -0.48
N GLY A 455 -17.12 -24.96 0.16
CA GLY A 455 -16.38 -25.29 1.38
C GLY A 455 -14.86 -25.35 1.23
N LEU A 456 -14.32 -25.39 0.00
CA LEU A 456 -12.86 -25.37 -0.23
C LEU A 456 -12.25 -23.97 -0.15
N PHE A 457 -13.03 -22.90 -0.36
CA PHE A 457 -12.50 -21.54 -0.29
C PHE A 457 -11.93 -21.18 1.10
N PRO A 458 -12.58 -21.48 2.23
CA PRO A 458 -11.99 -21.29 3.55
C PRO A 458 -10.64 -21.99 3.75
N TRP A 459 -10.52 -23.22 3.24
CA TRP A 459 -9.27 -23.99 3.30
C TRP A 459 -8.16 -23.38 2.44
N TYR A 460 -8.49 -22.80 1.28
CA TYR A 460 -7.56 -22.08 0.45
C TYR A 460 -6.98 -20.86 1.20
N VAL A 461 -7.84 -20.08 1.90
CA VAL A 461 -7.40 -18.96 2.73
C VAL A 461 -6.49 -19.44 3.88
N ALA A 462 -6.92 -20.48 4.60
CA ALA A 462 -6.17 -21.05 5.71
C ALA A 462 -4.78 -21.56 5.28
N ALA A 463 -4.70 -22.25 4.13
CA ALA A 463 -3.45 -22.77 3.58
C ALA A 463 -2.45 -21.65 3.24
N LEU A 464 -2.88 -20.57 2.62
CA LEU A 464 -2.01 -19.43 2.32
C LEU A 464 -1.55 -18.70 3.59
N CYS A 465 -2.41 -18.58 4.60
CA CYS A 465 -2.02 -18.02 5.90
C CYS A 465 -1.00 -18.94 6.61
N LEU A 466 -1.14 -20.26 6.49
CA LEU A 466 -0.18 -21.23 7.01
C LEU A 466 1.19 -21.14 6.29
N VAL A 467 1.21 -20.94 4.98
CA VAL A 467 2.46 -20.67 4.24
C VAL A 467 3.14 -19.41 4.78
N SER A 468 2.38 -18.32 4.96
CA SER A 468 2.93 -17.08 5.53
C SER A 468 3.40 -17.27 6.97
N PHE A 469 2.74 -18.11 7.77
CA PHE A 469 3.18 -18.45 9.12
C PHE A 469 4.60 -19.04 9.13
N PHE A 470 4.89 -20.02 8.27
CA PHE A 470 6.23 -20.58 8.17
C PHE A 470 7.27 -19.55 7.71
N VAL A 471 6.89 -18.65 6.79
CA VAL A 471 7.76 -17.55 6.38
C VAL A 471 8.04 -16.60 7.56
N TYR A 472 7.03 -16.24 8.35
CA TYR A 472 7.21 -15.37 9.53
C TYR A 472 8.08 -16.00 10.61
N LEU A 473 8.09 -17.34 10.75
CA LEU A 473 9.01 -18.02 11.65
C LEU A 473 10.48 -17.75 11.29
N THR A 474 10.79 -17.63 10.00
CA THR A 474 12.16 -17.39 9.52
C THR A 474 12.59 -15.92 9.62
N LEU A 475 11.65 -14.99 9.80
CA LEU A 475 11.97 -13.57 9.91
C LEU A 475 12.63 -13.25 11.27
N PRO A 476 13.67 -12.42 11.29
CA PRO A 476 14.16 -11.84 12.53
C PRO A 476 13.15 -10.81 13.07
N GLU A 477 13.22 -10.50 14.36
CA GLU A 477 12.48 -9.35 14.91
C GLU A 477 13.15 -8.04 14.46
N THR A 478 12.37 -7.18 13.79
CA THR A 478 12.90 -5.97 13.15
C THR A 478 12.58 -4.67 13.92
N ALA A 479 11.68 -4.73 14.92
CA ALA A 479 11.17 -3.55 15.62
C ALA A 479 12.24 -2.63 16.23
N ARG A 480 13.35 -3.22 16.67
CA ARG A 480 14.43 -2.50 17.37
C ARG A 480 15.67 -2.28 16.50
N GLN A 481 15.68 -2.75 15.27
CA GLN A 481 16.81 -2.56 14.35
C GLN A 481 16.84 -1.11 13.85
N LYS A 482 18.05 -0.53 13.75
CA LYS A 482 18.23 0.75 13.07
C LYS A 482 17.98 0.54 11.59
N LEU A 483 17.12 1.37 11.00
CA LEU A 483 17.02 1.44 9.54
C LEU A 483 18.34 2.01 9.02
N ASP A 484 19.01 1.26 8.15
CA ASP A 484 20.09 1.83 7.37
C ASP A 484 19.53 2.99 6.53
N LYS A 485 20.08 4.18 6.75
CA LYS A 485 19.69 5.40 6.03
C LYS A 485 20.42 5.49 4.71
#